data_3e1a43d23110976613ef16555acd8af1
#
_entry.id   3e1a43d23110976613ef16555acd8af1
#
_cell.length_a   1.000
_cell.length_b   1.000
_cell.length_c   1.000
_cell.angle_alpha   90.00
_cell.angle_beta   90.00
_cell.angle_gamma   90.00
#
_symmetry.space_group_name_H-M   'P 1'
#
loop_
_entity.id
_entity.type
_entity.pdbx_description
1 polymer ?
#
loop_
_entity_poly.entity_id
_entity_poly.type
_entity_poly.pdbx_seq_one_letter_code
_entity_poly.pdbx_strand_id
1 'polypeptide(L)'
;QDYLSTLDEQQKLELAAEHWNQMNNPEIFESSIKTSTGILNLAIGSFDPTSEQLPILDSNLLRHNDNLMTGMAIIQLFSHDGLILESLVEDYDLTILDYISDEGWLIRLPQTGATLIDLQQDSRIRWAGVEHPAMRISPQILDNPQTSTKLAIIPASDLASGGLSALSKDIVSYGAESAWCGIGLCEVNIAPNNIAPVVKNIAFDGRVIWQEPSYDLELHNAVAGAVSGVLGVTNNATFTLDGSGEMISITDTGLDRDHPDINGRVIGVYTQFGLDPSPADTNTGHGTHIALTVAGNGVSDSSAKGIAPNANIVVYALEHDATGVFGRQGSIYDMLKD
;
A
#
# COMPACT_ATOMS: atom_id res chain seq x y z
N GLN A 1 -5.94 1.39 -36.99
CA GLN A 1 -5.15 2.61 -37.24
C GLN A 1 -5.47 3.60 -36.14
N ASP A 2 -4.46 4.03 -35.44
CA ASP A 2 -4.57 4.87 -34.25
C ASP A 2 -5.05 6.26 -34.71
N TYR A 3 -6.25 6.64 -34.27
CA TYR A 3 -6.88 7.94 -34.62
C TYR A 3 -5.96 9.11 -34.25
N LEU A 4 -5.22 9.01 -33.13
CA LEU A 4 -4.29 10.04 -32.69
C LEU A 4 -3.14 10.29 -33.70
N SER A 5 -2.73 9.29 -34.47
CA SER A 5 -1.67 9.41 -35.45
C SER A 5 -2.09 10.20 -36.70
N THR A 6 -3.38 10.45 -36.90
CA THR A 6 -3.94 11.23 -38.02
C THR A 6 -4.13 12.70 -37.72
N LEU A 7 -3.95 13.12 -36.46
CA LEU A 7 -4.13 14.49 -36.00
C LEU A 7 -2.82 15.28 -36.07
N ASP A 8 -2.91 16.55 -36.42
CA ASP A 8 -1.79 17.48 -36.26
C ASP A 8 -1.59 17.87 -34.78
N GLU A 9 -0.48 18.56 -34.49
CA GLU A 9 -0.12 18.91 -33.11
C GLU A 9 -1.15 19.86 -32.46
N GLN A 10 -1.78 20.73 -33.25
CA GLN A 10 -2.80 21.63 -32.73
C GLN A 10 -4.09 20.89 -32.39
N GLN A 11 -4.50 19.94 -33.21
CA GLN A 11 -5.66 19.07 -32.98
C GLN A 11 -5.45 18.17 -31.77
N LYS A 12 -4.22 17.66 -31.54
CA LYS A 12 -3.88 16.91 -30.34
C LYS A 12 -3.98 17.76 -29.08
N LEU A 13 -3.50 19.01 -29.11
CA LEU A 13 -3.61 19.96 -28.02
C LEU A 13 -5.06 20.34 -27.71
N GLU A 14 -5.88 20.56 -28.73
CA GLU A 14 -7.30 20.86 -28.58
C GLU A 14 -8.04 19.66 -27.94
N LEU A 15 -7.77 18.45 -28.42
CA LEU A 15 -8.35 17.22 -27.85
C LEU A 15 -7.92 16.98 -26.41
N ALA A 16 -6.65 17.25 -26.10
CA ALA A 16 -6.14 17.15 -24.72
C ALA A 16 -6.78 18.20 -23.80
N ALA A 17 -6.96 19.43 -24.27
CA ALA A 17 -7.63 20.49 -23.53
C ALA A 17 -9.13 20.20 -23.33
N GLU A 18 -9.81 19.64 -24.33
CA GLU A 18 -11.19 19.22 -24.21
C GLU A 18 -11.36 18.08 -23.20
N HIS A 19 -10.46 17.08 -23.25
CA HIS A 19 -10.45 15.98 -22.29
C HIS A 19 -10.14 16.46 -20.88
N TRP A 20 -9.19 17.39 -20.71
CA TRP A 20 -8.89 18.03 -19.43
C TRP A 20 -10.08 18.78 -18.86
N ASN A 21 -10.78 19.57 -19.70
CA ASN A 21 -11.98 20.30 -19.31
C ASN A 21 -13.14 19.36 -18.94
N GLN A 22 -13.28 18.22 -19.64
CA GLN A 22 -14.25 17.19 -19.27
C GLN A 22 -13.94 16.55 -17.92
N MET A 23 -12.67 16.21 -17.65
CA MET A 23 -12.24 15.62 -16.38
C MET A 23 -12.34 16.58 -15.19
N ASN A 24 -12.17 17.88 -15.44
CA ASN A 24 -12.26 18.93 -14.41
C ASN A 24 -13.59 19.68 -14.39
N ASN A 25 -14.61 19.17 -15.07
CA ASN A 25 -15.95 19.76 -15.01
C ASN A 25 -16.54 19.51 -13.62
N PRO A 26 -16.88 20.57 -12.84
CA PRO A 26 -17.50 20.43 -11.52
C PRO A 26 -18.76 19.54 -11.50
N GLU A 27 -19.57 19.59 -12.56
CA GLU A 27 -20.78 18.76 -12.70
C GLU A 27 -20.45 17.27 -12.86
N ILE A 28 -19.31 16.92 -13.48
CA ILE A 28 -18.85 15.54 -13.58
C ILE A 28 -18.23 15.10 -12.24
N PHE A 29 -17.56 16.02 -11.54
CA PHE A 29 -16.98 15.75 -10.23
C PHE A 29 -18.09 15.55 -9.19
N GLU A 30 -19.14 16.35 -9.20
CA GLU A 30 -20.33 16.16 -8.33
C GLU A 30 -21.09 14.87 -8.69
N SER A 31 -21.15 14.45 -9.94
CA SER A 31 -21.79 13.19 -10.35
C SER A 31 -20.93 11.95 -10.05
N SER A 32 -19.64 12.11 -9.78
CA SER A 32 -18.72 11.02 -9.43
C SER A 32 -18.52 10.82 -7.92
N ILE A 33 -19.19 11.61 -7.07
CA ILE A 33 -19.29 11.31 -5.64
C ILE A 33 -20.00 9.97 -5.51
N LYS A 34 -19.23 8.90 -5.40
CA LYS A 34 -19.78 7.57 -5.16
C LYS A 34 -20.40 7.60 -3.76
N THR A 35 -21.72 7.47 -3.71
CA THR A 35 -22.39 7.11 -2.46
C THR A 35 -21.84 5.77 -1.98
N SER A 36 -21.55 5.67 -0.69
CA SER A 36 -21.21 4.41 -0.05
C SER A 36 -22.24 3.33 -0.41
N THR A 37 -21.81 2.12 -0.75
CA THR A 37 -22.71 0.98 -0.94
C THR A 37 -23.24 0.48 0.40
N GLY A 38 -22.65 0.90 1.49
CA GLY A 38 -22.97 0.48 2.85
C GLY A 38 -22.24 -0.79 3.28
N ILE A 39 -21.42 -1.39 2.42
CA ILE A 39 -20.75 -2.66 2.70
C ILE A 39 -19.32 -2.41 3.18
N LEU A 40 -19.02 -2.77 4.42
CA LEU A 40 -17.64 -2.84 4.92
C LEU A 40 -17.01 -4.18 4.53
N ASN A 41 -15.77 -4.11 4.04
CA ASN A 41 -14.96 -5.30 3.74
C ASN A 41 -13.83 -5.40 4.77
N LEU A 42 -13.98 -6.30 5.71
CA LEU A 42 -13.00 -6.61 6.75
C LEU A 42 -12.51 -8.05 6.63
N ALA A 43 -11.45 -8.40 7.33
CA ALA A 43 -10.95 -9.77 7.37
C ALA A 43 -12.00 -10.80 7.81
N ILE A 44 -12.96 -10.36 8.60
CA ILE A 44 -14.07 -11.18 9.09
C ILE A 44 -15.20 -11.36 8.07
N GLY A 45 -15.10 -10.75 6.90
CA GLY A 45 -16.08 -10.80 5.81
C GLY A 45 -16.61 -9.44 5.36
N SER A 46 -17.47 -9.47 4.35
CA SER A 46 -18.16 -8.29 3.81
C SER A 46 -19.58 -8.23 4.35
N PHE A 47 -19.96 -7.11 4.94
CA PHE A 47 -21.28 -6.96 5.58
C PHE A 47 -21.73 -5.50 5.64
N ASP A 48 -23.03 -5.27 5.67
CA ASP A 48 -23.60 -3.97 6.05
C ASP A 48 -23.68 -3.90 7.59
N PRO A 49 -22.93 -2.98 8.24
CA PRO A 49 -22.90 -2.91 9.70
C PRO A 49 -24.21 -2.41 10.32
N THR A 50 -25.16 -1.89 9.52
CA THR A 50 -26.49 -1.51 9.97
C THR A 50 -27.52 -2.63 9.84
N SER A 51 -27.13 -3.78 9.22
CA SER A 51 -28.02 -4.93 9.05
C SER A 51 -28.10 -5.78 10.32
N GLU A 52 -29.13 -6.62 10.40
CA GLU A 52 -29.25 -7.63 11.46
C GLU A 52 -28.30 -8.82 11.26
N GLN A 53 -27.67 -8.95 10.09
CA GLN A 53 -26.78 -10.05 9.72
C GLN A 53 -25.31 -9.60 9.85
N LEU A 54 -24.81 -9.58 11.07
CA LEU A 54 -23.40 -9.29 11.33
C LEU A 54 -22.57 -10.58 11.33
N PRO A 55 -21.26 -10.51 10.99
CA PRO A 55 -20.36 -11.65 11.09
C PRO A 55 -20.28 -12.18 12.53
N ILE A 56 -20.25 -13.51 12.66
CA ILE A 56 -20.06 -14.15 13.96
C ILE A 56 -18.58 -14.10 14.32
N LEU A 57 -18.26 -13.40 15.40
CA LEU A 57 -16.90 -13.27 15.90
C LEU A 57 -16.63 -14.28 17.02
N ASP A 58 -15.37 -14.75 17.12
CA ASP A 58 -14.93 -15.55 18.27
C ASP A 58 -15.08 -14.72 19.56
N SER A 59 -15.84 -15.25 20.52
CA SER A 59 -16.10 -14.59 21.80
C SER A 59 -14.82 -14.28 22.59
N ASN A 60 -13.74 -15.02 22.36
CA ASN A 60 -12.43 -14.77 22.97
C ASN A 60 -11.66 -13.60 22.35
N LEU A 61 -12.13 -13.09 21.21
CA LEU A 61 -11.56 -11.99 20.46
C LEU A 61 -12.49 -10.77 20.37
N LEU A 62 -13.43 -10.69 21.30
CA LEU A 62 -14.32 -9.54 21.46
C LEU A 62 -13.77 -8.58 22.52
N ARG A 63 -13.91 -7.28 22.29
CA ARG A 63 -13.82 -6.27 23.36
C ARG A 63 -15.15 -6.24 24.11
N HIS A 64 -15.08 -6.29 25.43
CA HIS A 64 -16.27 -6.10 26.29
C HIS A 64 -16.62 -4.62 26.39
N ASN A 65 -17.89 -4.33 26.66
CA ASN A 65 -18.51 -3.00 26.66
C ASN A 65 -17.84 -1.96 27.58
N ASP A 66 -17.07 -2.37 28.57
CA ASP A 66 -16.43 -1.47 29.54
C ASP A 66 -15.33 -0.57 28.91
N ASN A 67 -14.94 -0.82 27.66
CA ASN A 67 -13.92 -0.07 26.93
C ASN A 67 -14.48 0.75 25.76
N LEU A 68 -15.80 1.02 25.72
CA LEU A 68 -16.43 1.81 24.64
C LEU A 68 -16.04 3.28 24.67
N MET A 69 -15.43 3.74 25.74
CA MET A 69 -15.14 5.16 25.96
C MET A 69 -13.82 5.61 25.36
N THR A 70 -12.88 4.69 25.12
CA THR A 70 -11.54 4.97 24.61
C THR A 70 -11.02 3.80 23.77
N GLY A 71 -10.15 4.07 22.80
CA GLY A 71 -9.53 3.03 21.98
C GLY A 71 -9.86 3.15 20.50
N MET A 72 -9.75 2.04 19.78
CA MET A 72 -10.04 2.00 18.34
C MET A 72 -11.51 1.73 18.06
N ALA A 73 -12.02 2.42 17.05
CA ALA A 73 -13.37 2.27 16.54
C ALA A 73 -13.36 2.31 15.01
N ILE A 74 -14.43 1.86 14.40
CA ILE A 74 -14.65 1.99 12.95
C ILE A 74 -15.83 2.94 12.77
N ILE A 75 -15.67 3.92 11.88
CA ILE A 75 -16.75 4.76 11.39
C ILE A 75 -16.97 4.50 9.90
N GLN A 76 -18.19 4.66 9.44
CA GLN A 76 -18.55 4.67 8.02
C GLN A 76 -19.34 5.93 7.71
N LEU A 77 -18.90 6.64 6.66
CA LEU A 77 -19.59 7.84 6.19
C LEU A 77 -20.64 7.47 5.13
N PHE A 78 -21.57 8.38 4.85
CA PHE A 78 -22.57 8.17 3.79
C PHE A 78 -22.01 8.34 2.38
N SER A 79 -20.95 9.11 2.21
CA SER A 79 -20.34 9.41 0.92
C SER A 79 -18.87 9.76 1.07
N HIS A 80 -18.14 9.67 -0.04
CA HIS A 80 -16.76 10.12 -0.12
C HIS A 80 -16.67 11.65 -0.09
N ASP A 81 -16.47 12.21 1.10
CA ASP A 81 -16.31 13.64 1.32
C ASP A 81 -15.20 13.89 2.34
N GLY A 82 -14.03 14.29 1.85
CA GLY A 82 -12.87 14.58 2.68
C GLY A 82 -13.11 15.70 3.68
N LEU A 83 -13.96 16.69 3.35
CA LEU A 83 -14.28 17.81 4.25
C LEU A 83 -15.13 17.35 5.44
N ILE A 84 -16.01 16.38 5.23
CA ILE A 84 -16.77 15.76 6.32
C ILE A 84 -15.82 15.03 7.27
N LEU A 85 -14.90 14.24 6.74
CA LEU A 85 -13.91 13.52 7.56
C LEU A 85 -13.03 14.48 8.36
N GLU A 86 -12.50 15.52 7.70
CA GLU A 86 -11.69 16.56 8.36
C GLU A 86 -12.47 17.23 9.49
N SER A 87 -13.74 17.62 9.27
CA SER A 87 -14.58 18.23 10.30
C SER A 87 -14.84 17.28 11.47
N LEU A 88 -15.01 15.98 11.23
CA LEU A 88 -15.17 14.99 12.31
C LEU A 88 -13.89 14.85 13.14
N VAL A 89 -12.73 14.85 12.47
CA VAL A 89 -11.41 14.82 13.14
C VAL A 89 -11.24 16.01 14.07
N GLU A 90 -11.58 17.22 13.60
CA GLU A 90 -11.49 18.46 14.40
C GLU A 90 -12.51 18.50 15.55
N ASP A 91 -13.78 18.18 15.28
CA ASP A 91 -14.86 18.27 16.26
C ASP A 91 -14.69 17.28 17.42
N TYR A 92 -14.15 16.10 17.15
CA TYR A 92 -14.05 14.98 18.10
C TYR A 92 -12.62 14.63 18.52
N ASP A 93 -11.59 15.37 18.07
CA ASP A 93 -10.18 15.09 18.33
C ASP A 93 -9.80 13.64 17.96
N LEU A 94 -10.23 13.18 16.77
CA LEU A 94 -10.00 11.82 16.30
C LEU A 94 -8.63 11.70 15.66
N THR A 95 -8.03 10.53 15.78
CA THR A 95 -6.87 10.15 14.97
C THR A 95 -7.29 9.12 13.92
N ILE A 96 -7.08 9.42 12.66
CA ILE A 96 -7.28 8.45 11.57
C ILE A 96 -6.10 7.49 11.57
N LEU A 97 -6.37 6.20 11.66
CA LEU A 97 -5.36 5.15 11.66
C LEU A 97 -5.23 4.48 10.30
N ASP A 98 -6.36 4.20 9.64
CA ASP A 98 -6.38 3.54 8.34
C ASP A 98 -7.72 3.77 7.62
N TYR A 99 -7.70 3.56 6.30
CA TYR A 99 -8.90 3.54 5.47
C TYR A 99 -9.41 2.10 5.30
N ILE A 100 -10.70 1.93 5.51
CA ILE A 100 -11.42 0.70 5.22
C ILE A 100 -12.29 0.96 3.99
N SER A 101 -12.48 -0.05 3.13
CA SER A 101 -13.30 0.10 1.92
C SER A 101 -14.68 0.75 2.20
N ASP A 102 -15.23 1.39 1.18
CA ASP A 102 -16.59 1.93 1.17
C ASP A 102 -16.87 2.97 2.28
N GLU A 103 -16.01 3.98 2.36
CA GLU A 103 -16.08 5.10 3.30
C GLU A 103 -15.98 4.70 4.77
N GLY A 104 -15.43 3.52 5.01
CA GLY A 104 -15.03 3.07 6.34
C GLY A 104 -13.66 3.60 6.74
N TRP A 105 -13.51 3.96 8.00
CA TRP A 105 -12.28 4.47 8.57
C TRP A 105 -12.01 3.83 9.92
N LEU A 106 -10.81 3.31 10.11
CA LEU A 106 -10.31 2.93 11.41
C LEU A 106 -9.80 4.18 12.11
N ILE A 107 -10.33 4.45 13.29
CA ILE A 107 -10.02 5.65 14.06
C ILE A 107 -9.56 5.27 15.47
N ARG A 108 -8.82 6.20 16.09
CA ARG A 108 -8.60 6.21 17.53
C ARG A 108 -9.39 7.34 18.16
N LEU A 109 -10.16 7.00 19.19
CA LEU A 109 -10.84 7.96 20.05
C LEU A 109 -9.85 8.64 21.00
N PRO A 110 -10.06 9.91 21.36
CA PRO A 110 -9.23 10.58 22.34
C PRO A 110 -9.34 9.91 23.72
N GLN A 111 -8.34 10.09 24.57
CA GLN A 111 -8.35 9.54 25.92
C GLN A 111 -9.41 10.19 26.83
N THR A 112 -9.76 11.44 26.52
CA THR A 112 -10.78 12.23 27.24
C THR A 112 -11.56 13.05 26.21
N GLY A 113 -12.86 13.25 26.42
CA GLY A 113 -13.72 14.03 25.53
C GLY A 113 -14.70 13.14 24.76
N ALA A 114 -14.62 13.14 23.44
CA ALA A 114 -15.55 12.41 22.58
C ALA A 114 -15.52 10.89 22.80
N THR A 115 -16.70 10.30 22.72
CA THR A 115 -16.91 8.86 22.90
C THR A 115 -17.51 8.24 21.64
N LEU A 116 -17.51 6.91 21.56
CA LEU A 116 -18.18 6.21 20.47
C LEU A 116 -19.68 6.55 20.39
N ILE A 117 -20.31 6.82 21.55
CA ILE A 117 -21.74 7.19 21.59
C ILE A 117 -21.98 8.54 20.91
N ASP A 118 -21.08 9.49 21.08
CA ASP A 118 -21.19 10.79 20.41
C ASP A 118 -21.10 10.63 18.89
N LEU A 119 -20.19 9.79 18.41
CA LEU A 119 -20.07 9.46 16.98
C LEU A 119 -21.30 8.75 16.43
N GLN A 120 -21.92 7.85 17.20
CA GLN A 120 -23.15 7.16 16.81
C GLN A 120 -24.37 8.10 16.66
N GLN A 121 -24.32 9.26 17.28
CA GLN A 121 -25.38 10.27 17.22
C GLN A 121 -25.11 11.36 16.17
N ASP A 122 -23.93 11.40 15.56
CA ASP A 122 -23.59 12.40 14.56
C ASP A 122 -24.22 12.06 13.20
N SER A 123 -24.98 13.00 12.65
CA SER A 123 -25.71 12.81 11.39
C SER A 123 -24.81 12.68 10.14
N ARG A 124 -23.52 13.03 10.24
CA ARG A 124 -22.51 12.85 9.17
C ARG A 124 -22.04 11.40 9.07
N ILE A 125 -22.22 10.62 10.12
CA ILE A 125 -21.75 9.25 10.23
C ILE A 125 -22.92 8.28 9.95
N ARG A 126 -22.73 7.38 8.98
CA ARG A 126 -23.69 6.34 8.66
C ARG A 126 -23.74 5.27 9.75
N TRP A 127 -22.58 4.90 10.25
CA TRP A 127 -22.41 3.90 11.30
C TRP A 127 -21.11 4.12 12.07
N ALA A 128 -21.12 3.86 13.36
CA ALA A 128 -19.93 3.82 14.19
C ALA A 128 -19.99 2.63 15.16
N GLY A 129 -18.92 1.87 15.25
CA GLY A 129 -18.85 0.67 16.09
C GLY A 129 -17.48 0.38 16.65
N VAL A 130 -17.46 -0.49 17.66
CA VAL A 130 -16.21 -0.97 18.27
C VAL A 130 -15.40 -1.77 17.27
N GLU A 131 -14.14 -1.48 17.17
CA GLU A 131 -13.20 -2.36 16.51
C GLU A 131 -12.83 -3.51 17.47
N HIS A 132 -13.08 -4.73 17.04
CA HIS A 132 -12.80 -5.94 17.82
C HIS A 132 -11.47 -6.58 17.43
N PRO A 133 -10.72 -7.16 18.39
CA PRO A 133 -9.46 -7.89 18.10
C PRO A 133 -9.57 -8.91 16.98
N ALA A 134 -10.73 -9.57 16.82
CA ALA A 134 -10.98 -10.48 15.70
C ALA A 134 -10.81 -9.86 14.31
N MET A 135 -11.02 -8.55 14.19
CA MET A 135 -10.91 -7.80 12.93
C MET A 135 -9.47 -7.52 12.51
N ARG A 136 -8.50 -7.77 13.39
CA ARG A 136 -7.06 -7.51 13.19
C ARG A 136 -6.25 -8.74 12.81
N ILE A 137 -6.89 -9.89 12.66
CA ILE A 137 -6.22 -11.16 12.42
C ILE A 137 -6.56 -11.65 11.03
N SER A 138 -5.53 -11.89 10.21
CA SER A 138 -5.72 -12.51 8.91
C SER A 138 -6.41 -13.87 9.04
N PRO A 139 -7.43 -14.16 8.20
CA PRO A 139 -8.05 -15.49 8.16
C PRO A 139 -7.04 -16.62 8.00
N GLN A 140 -5.93 -16.39 7.30
CA GLN A 140 -4.87 -17.38 7.09
C GLN A 140 -4.21 -17.84 8.41
N ILE A 141 -4.10 -16.95 9.40
CA ILE A 141 -3.62 -17.32 10.74
C ILE A 141 -4.66 -18.18 11.46
N LEU A 142 -5.94 -17.81 11.34
CA LEU A 142 -7.04 -18.53 12.01
C LEU A 142 -7.24 -19.92 11.43
N ASP A 143 -7.12 -20.06 10.11
CA ASP A 143 -7.29 -21.33 9.40
C ASP A 143 -6.11 -22.30 9.62
N ASN A 144 -4.89 -21.76 9.75
CA ASN A 144 -3.65 -22.54 9.87
C ASN A 144 -2.75 -22.05 11.02
N PRO A 145 -3.21 -22.07 12.27
CA PRO A 145 -2.48 -21.46 13.37
C PRO A 145 -1.12 -22.12 13.69
N GLN A 146 -0.91 -23.35 13.23
CA GLN A 146 0.34 -24.09 13.49
C GLN A 146 1.49 -23.74 12.53
N THR A 147 1.21 -23.10 11.41
CA THR A 147 2.20 -22.80 10.36
C THR A 147 2.65 -21.34 10.38
N SER A 148 1.95 -20.46 11.07
CA SER A 148 2.22 -19.02 11.10
C SER A 148 3.32 -18.67 12.10
N THR A 149 4.51 -19.26 11.92
CA THR A 149 5.67 -19.03 12.81
C THR A 149 6.39 -17.71 12.58
N LYS A 150 6.14 -17.08 11.44
CA LYS A 150 6.56 -15.71 11.12
C LYS A 150 5.34 -14.85 10.87
N LEU A 151 5.25 -13.71 11.52
CA LEU A 151 4.15 -12.76 11.32
C LEU A 151 4.68 -11.39 10.88
N ALA A 152 3.93 -10.77 9.98
CA ALA A 152 3.96 -9.35 9.68
C ALA A 152 2.87 -8.66 10.49
N ILE A 153 3.25 -7.66 11.28
CA ILE A 153 2.34 -6.88 12.12
C ILE A 153 2.36 -5.45 11.66
N ILE A 154 1.20 -4.87 11.41
CA ILE A 154 1.07 -3.47 11.05
C ILE A 154 0.78 -2.66 12.32
N PRO A 155 1.75 -1.85 12.79
CA PRO A 155 1.52 -0.96 13.91
C PRO A 155 0.62 0.21 13.49
N ALA A 156 -0.10 0.78 14.45
CA ALA A 156 -0.90 1.97 14.22
C ALA A 156 -0.03 3.15 13.76
N SER A 157 -0.52 3.92 12.82
CA SER A 157 0.21 5.04 12.17
C SER A 157 0.57 6.18 13.12
N ASP A 158 -0.14 6.32 14.23
CA ASP A 158 0.09 7.31 15.27
C ASP A 158 1.19 6.93 16.28
N LEU A 159 1.84 5.79 16.09
CA LEU A 159 2.84 5.27 17.02
C LEU A 159 4.22 5.89 16.75
N ALA A 160 4.72 6.69 17.69
CA ALA A 160 6.06 7.24 17.62
C ALA A 160 7.15 6.15 17.77
N SER A 161 8.38 6.46 17.38
CA SER A 161 9.52 5.51 17.40
C SER A 161 9.77 4.87 18.77
N GLY A 162 9.58 5.62 19.87
CA GLY A 162 9.63 5.07 21.24
C GLY A 162 8.54 4.04 21.51
N GLY A 163 7.35 4.25 20.96
CA GLY A 163 6.22 3.31 21.02
C GLY A 163 6.48 2.02 20.24
N LEU A 164 7.12 2.11 19.07
CA LEU A 164 7.53 0.95 18.27
C LEU A 164 8.55 0.07 19.03
N SER A 165 9.54 0.69 19.64
CA SER A 165 10.52 -0.04 20.48
C SER A 165 9.87 -0.70 21.71
N ALA A 166 8.88 -0.06 22.32
CA ALA A 166 8.10 -0.66 23.40
C ALA A 166 7.24 -1.82 22.91
N LEU A 167 6.55 -1.66 21.77
CA LEU A 167 5.73 -2.71 21.14
C LEU A 167 6.57 -3.97 20.87
N SER A 168 7.76 -3.81 20.27
CA SER A 168 8.68 -4.93 20.01
C SER A 168 9.00 -5.73 21.29
N LYS A 169 9.29 -5.04 22.39
CA LYS A 169 9.58 -5.69 23.69
C LYS A 169 8.35 -6.39 24.26
N ASP A 170 7.18 -5.76 24.15
CA ASP A 170 5.95 -6.35 24.67
C ASP A 170 5.53 -7.59 23.88
N ILE A 171 5.72 -7.61 22.54
CA ILE A 171 5.47 -8.79 21.71
C ILE A 171 6.35 -9.97 22.15
N VAL A 172 7.62 -9.73 22.48
CA VAL A 172 8.48 -10.77 23.07
C VAL A 172 7.94 -11.22 24.42
N SER A 173 7.45 -10.30 25.25
CA SER A 173 6.83 -10.65 26.54
C SER A 173 5.53 -11.45 26.39
N TYR A 174 4.82 -11.34 25.26
CA TYR A 174 3.66 -12.16 24.95
C TYR A 174 4.02 -13.61 24.60
N GLY A 175 5.30 -13.91 24.40
CA GLY A 175 5.83 -15.25 24.15
C GLY A 175 6.41 -15.46 22.74
N ALA A 176 6.63 -14.40 21.98
CA ALA A 176 7.38 -14.47 20.73
C ALA A 176 8.87 -14.73 20.99
N GLU A 177 9.54 -15.44 20.09
CA GLU A 177 10.99 -15.69 20.16
C GLU A 177 11.79 -14.41 19.86
N SER A 178 11.33 -13.65 18.90
CA SER A 178 11.87 -12.34 18.55
C SER A 178 10.81 -11.44 17.91
N ALA A 179 11.00 -10.14 18.08
CA ALA A 179 10.21 -9.12 17.39
C ALA A 179 11.11 -7.94 17.08
N TRP A 180 10.92 -7.38 15.89
CA TRP A 180 11.49 -6.11 15.46
C TRP A 180 10.35 -5.23 14.92
N CYS A 181 10.31 -3.96 15.31
CA CYS A 181 9.31 -3.01 14.86
C CYS A 181 9.95 -1.76 14.28
N GLY A 182 9.62 -1.47 13.03
CA GLY A 182 9.90 -0.22 12.33
C GLY A 182 8.61 0.54 11.99
N ILE A 183 8.76 1.63 11.23
CA ILE A 183 7.61 2.40 10.73
C ILE A 183 6.84 1.52 9.74
N GLY A 184 5.54 1.32 10.02
CA GLY A 184 4.62 0.58 9.15
C GLY A 184 4.71 -0.94 9.20
N LEU A 185 5.74 -1.54 9.83
CA LEU A 185 5.90 -2.99 9.88
C LEU A 185 6.63 -3.47 11.13
N CYS A 186 6.11 -4.52 11.75
CA CYS A 186 6.88 -5.34 12.68
C CYS A 186 7.02 -6.76 12.13
N GLU A 187 8.21 -7.34 12.25
CA GLU A 187 8.47 -8.75 11.97
C GLU A 187 8.59 -9.53 13.25
N VAL A 188 7.87 -10.62 13.37
CA VAL A 188 7.77 -11.43 14.60
C VAL A 188 8.00 -12.89 14.29
N ASN A 189 8.88 -13.53 15.06
CA ASN A 189 9.08 -14.98 15.01
C ASN A 189 8.50 -15.63 16.26
N ILE A 190 7.79 -16.73 16.08
CA ILE A 190 7.03 -17.39 17.13
C ILE A 190 7.26 -18.90 17.06
N ALA A 191 7.54 -19.52 18.19
CA ALA A 191 7.56 -20.98 18.29
C ALA A 191 6.16 -21.55 17.99
N PRO A 192 6.03 -22.69 17.30
CA PRO A 192 4.73 -23.26 16.91
C PRO A 192 3.73 -23.41 18.06
N ASN A 193 4.21 -23.75 19.26
CA ASN A 193 3.36 -23.94 20.43
C ASN A 193 2.84 -22.62 21.06
N ASN A 194 3.40 -21.47 20.67
CA ASN A 194 3.07 -20.17 21.23
C ASN A 194 2.27 -19.28 20.27
N ILE A 195 1.92 -19.75 19.08
CA ILE A 195 1.25 -18.92 18.06
C ILE A 195 -0.07 -18.37 18.60
N ALA A 196 -0.98 -19.21 19.06
CA ALA A 196 -2.30 -18.79 19.51
C ALA A 196 -2.28 -17.73 20.63
N PRO A 197 -1.52 -17.91 21.75
CA PRO A 197 -1.47 -16.88 22.79
C PRO A 197 -0.80 -15.59 22.31
N VAL A 198 0.25 -15.66 21.51
CA VAL A 198 0.95 -14.46 20.98
C VAL A 198 0.03 -13.69 20.04
N VAL A 199 -0.60 -14.34 19.06
CA VAL A 199 -1.57 -13.74 18.12
C VAL A 199 -2.71 -13.06 18.89
N LYS A 200 -3.26 -13.73 19.90
CA LYS A 200 -4.32 -13.16 20.74
C LYS A 200 -3.85 -11.89 21.45
N ASN A 201 -2.70 -11.93 22.12
CA ASN A 201 -2.18 -10.78 22.87
C ASN A 201 -1.89 -9.60 21.95
N ILE A 202 -1.31 -9.85 20.78
CA ILE A 202 -1.08 -8.83 19.74
C ILE A 202 -2.42 -8.23 19.27
N ALA A 203 -3.45 -9.03 19.05
CA ALA A 203 -4.75 -8.55 18.63
C ALA A 203 -5.43 -7.64 19.66
N PHE A 204 -5.19 -7.84 20.96
CA PHE A 204 -5.70 -6.95 22.00
C PHE A 204 -4.84 -5.71 22.23
N ASP A 205 -3.62 -5.66 21.66
CA ASP A 205 -2.76 -4.49 21.80
C ASP A 205 -3.28 -3.33 20.96
N GLY A 206 -3.64 -2.23 21.59
CA GLY A 206 -4.17 -1.04 20.93
C GLY A 206 -3.18 -0.30 20.04
N ARG A 207 -1.92 -0.76 19.94
CA ARG A 207 -0.87 -0.22 19.06
C ARG A 207 -0.79 -0.97 17.73
N VAL A 208 -1.58 -2.03 17.55
CA VAL A 208 -1.56 -2.87 16.34
C VAL A 208 -2.90 -2.75 15.63
N ILE A 209 -2.87 -2.61 14.31
CA ILE A 209 -4.08 -2.55 13.47
C ILE A 209 -4.29 -3.83 12.64
N TRP A 210 -3.21 -4.60 12.36
CA TRP A 210 -3.30 -5.81 11.56
C TRP A 210 -2.19 -6.80 11.87
N GLN A 211 -2.46 -8.08 11.67
CA GLN A 211 -1.47 -9.16 11.72
C GLN A 211 -1.78 -10.25 10.69
N GLU A 212 -0.75 -10.69 9.99
CA GLU A 212 -0.82 -11.71 8.95
C GLU A 212 0.44 -12.60 8.94
N PRO A 213 0.41 -13.77 8.29
CA PRO A 213 1.61 -14.56 8.09
C PRO A 213 2.62 -13.77 7.24
N SER A 214 3.87 -13.76 7.66
CA SER A 214 4.97 -13.25 6.84
C SER A 214 5.56 -14.39 6.03
N TYR A 215 5.74 -14.16 4.73
CA TYR A 215 6.37 -15.08 3.81
C TYR A 215 7.73 -14.57 3.39
N ASP A 216 8.66 -15.48 3.17
CA ASP A 216 9.92 -15.11 2.54
C ASP A 216 9.63 -14.68 1.10
N LEU A 217 10.12 -13.51 0.73
CA LEU A 217 9.94 -12.99 -0.61
C LEU A 217 10.86 -13.75 -1.57
N GLU A 218 10.28 -14.29 -2.63
CA GLU A 218 11.01 -14.92 -3.71
C GLU A 218 10.78 -14.18 -5.02
N LEU A 219 11.82 -14.11 -5.86
CA LEU A 219 11.73 -13.46 -7.16
C LEU A 219 11.16 -14.43 -8.18
N HIS A 220 9.99 -14.13 -8.71
CA HIS A 220 9.27 -14.98 -9.67
C HIS A 220 9.07 -14.33 -11.04
N ASN A 221 9.93 -13.41 -11.47
CA ASN A 221 9.76 -12.65 -12.72
C ASN A 221 9.60 -13.54 -13.96
N ALA A 222 10.37 -14.60 -14.06
CA ALA A 222 10.26 -15.54 -15.19
C ALA A 222 8.91 -16.27 -15.19
N VAL A 223 8.41 -16.66 -14.02
CA VAL A 223 7.10 -17.29 -13.85
C VAL A 223 5.99 -16.28 -14.12
N ALA A 224 6.11 -15.06 -13.59
CA ALA A 224 5.15 -13.98 -13.80
C ALA A 224 5.00 -13.61 -15.28
N GLY A 225 6.10 -13.53 -16.03
CA GLY A 225 6.11 -13.31 -17.48
C GLY A 225 5.39 -14.41 -18.25
N ALA A 226 5.52 -15.68 -17.83
CA ALA A 226 4.82 -16.79 -18.45
C ALA A 226 3.30 -16.76 -18.13
N VAL A 227 2.94 -16.55 -16.85
CA VAL A 227 1.53 -16.53 -16.40
C VAL A 227 0.75 -15.34 -16.99
N SER A 228 1.40 -14.18 -17.09
CA SER A 228 0.77 -12.98 -17.70
C SER A 228 0.67 -13.04 -19.23
N GLY A 229 1.25 -14.06 -19.88
CA GLY A 229 1.27 -14.21 -21.33
C GLY A 229 2.25 -13.29 -22.06
N VAL A 230 3.04 -12.48 -21.35
CA VAL A 230 4.03 -11.56 -21.94
C VAL A 230 5.06 -12.30 -22.79
N LEU A 231 5.56 -13.45 -22.32
CA LEU A 231 6.51 -14.26 -23.08
C LEU A 231 5.94 -14.75 -24.43
N GLY A 232 4.61 -14.96 -24.51
CA GLY A 232 3.95 -15.32 -25.76
C GLY A 232 3.91 -14.16 -26.77
N VAL A 233 3.94 -12.92 -26.29
CA VAL A 233 3.97 -11.71 -27.13
C VAL A 233 5.40 -11.41 -27.58
N THR A 234 6.35 -11.38 -26.65
CA THR A 234 7.76 -11.03 -26.92
C THR A 234 8.50 -12.09 -27.75
N ASN A 235 8.10 -13.34 -27.67
CA ASN A 235 8.67 -14.46 -28.43
C ASN A 235 7.86 -14.85 -29.66
N ASN A 236 6.90 -14.01 -30.09
CA ASN A 236 6.06 -14.32 -31.24
C ASN A 236 6.81 -14.10 -32.54
N ALA A 237 6.84 -15.10 -33.42
CA ALA A 237 7.50 -15.01 -34.73
C ALA A 237 6.82 -14.02 -35.70
N THR A 238 5.59 -13.59 -35.42
CA THR A 238 4.81 -12.68 -36.25
C THR A 238 4.96 -11.22 -35.82
N PHE A 239 5.30 -10.99 -34.53
CA PHE A 239 5.44 -9.65 -33.95
C PHE A 239 6.81 -9.52 -33.30
N THR A 240 7.57 -8.49 -33.63
CA THR A 240 8.80 -8.13 -32.92
C THR A 240 8.45 -7.01 -31.92
N LEU A 241 7.78 -7.36 -30.84
CA LEU A 241 7.45 -6.43 -29.77
C LEU A 241 8.49 -6.59 -28.67
N ASP A 242 9.57 -5.84 -28.77
CA ASP A 242 10.74 -5.91 -27.89
C ASP A 242 11.10 -4.56 -27.26
N GLY A 243 10.27 -3.54 -27.45
CA GLY A 243 10.50 -2.19 -26.96
C GLY A 243 11.44 -1.35 -27.83
N SER A 244 11.84 -1.82 -29.01
CA SER A 244 12.66 -1.03 -29.93
C SER A 244 11.96 0.28 -30.31
N GLY A 245 12.66 1.41 -30.10
CA GLY A 245 12.13 2.74 -30.36
C GLY A 245 11.35 3.36 -29.20
N GLU A 246 11.05 2.59 -28.17
CA GLU A 246 10.34 3.06 -26.98
C GLU A 246 11.31 3.59 -25.92
N MET A 247 10.81 4.49 -25.09
CA MET A 247 11.51 5.05 -23.94
C MET A 247 10.67 4.79 -22.67
N ILE A 248 11.29 4.22 -21.65
CA ILE A 248 10.63 3.89 -20.39
C ILE A 248 11.27 4.72 -19.28
N SER A 249 10.44 5.47 -18.58
CA SER A 249 10.85 6.21 -17.39
C SER A 249 10.60 5.38 -16.14
N ILE A 250 11.61 5.28 -15.28
CA ILE A 250 11.58 4.55 -14.00
C ILE A 250 11.90 5.54 -12.89
N THR A 251 11.04 5.62 -11.90
CA THR A 251 11.25 6.43 -10.70
C THR A 251 11.38 5.49 -9.52
N ASP A 252 12.60 5.30 -9.03
CA ASP A 252 12.91 4.29 -8.02
C ASP A 252 14.15 4.66 -7.19
N THR A 253 14.71 3.72 -6.42
CA THR A 253 15.86 3.94 -5.54
C THR A 253 17.05 4.51 -6.30
N GLY A 254 17.43 3.91 -7.40
CA GLY A 254 18.58 4.30 -8.23
C GLY A 254 18.78 3.32 -9.35
N LEU A 255 19.98 3.30 -9.92
CA LEU A 255 20.35 2.42 -11.02
C LEU A 255 21.83 2.06 -11.02
N ASP A 256 22.16 0.76 -11.10
CA ASP A 256 23.46 0.30 -11.56
C ASP A 256 23.56 0.49 -13.08
N ARG A 257 24.10 1.62 -13.49
CA ARG A 257 24.19 2.04 -14.89
C ARG A 257 25.13 1.16 -15.72
N ASP A 258 26.03 0.47 -15.05
CA ASP A 258 27.06 -0.37 -15.69
C ASP A 258 26.60 -1.83 -15.83
N HIS A 259 25.38 -2.15 -15.37
CA HIS A 259 24.84 -3.50 -15.50
C HIS A 259 24.79 -3.93 -16.97
N PRO A 260 25.37 -5.10 -17.35
CA PRO A 260 25.51 -5.51 -18.74
C PRO A 260 24.17 -5.60 -19.49
N ASP A 261 23.08 -5.93 -18.82
CA ASP A 261 21.77 -6.14 -19.44
C ASP A 261 21.04 -4.85 -19.84
N ILE A 262 21.55 -3.69 -19.43
CA ILE A 262 21.00 -2.37 -19.81
C ILE A 262 22.04 -1.46 -20.46
N ASN A 263 23.26 -1.96 -20.62
CA ASN A 263 24.35 -1.18 -21.13
C ASN A 263 24.03 -0.59 -22.53
N GLY A 264 24.32 0.71 -22.69
CA GLY A 264 24.08 1.45 -23.93
C GLY A 264 22.63 1.91 -24.15
N ARG A 265 21.70 1.58 -23.23
CA ARG A 265 20.29 1.95 -23.35
C ARG A 265 19.80 2.90 -22.25
N VAL A 266 20.64 3.24 -21.29
CA VAL A 266 20.34 4.29 -20.30
C VAL A 266 20.65 5.64 -20.92
N ILE A 267 19.61 6.39 -21.30
CA ILE A 267 19.74 7.68 -22.01
C ILE A 267 19.64 8.89 -21.07
N GLY A 268 19.15 8.71 -19.84
CA GLY A 268 19.09 9.75 -18.83
C GLY A 268 19.02 9.19 -17.43
N VAL A 269 19.69 9.86 -16.48
CA VAL A 269 19.55 9.61 -15.06
C VAL A 269 19.46 10.93 -14.35
N TYR A 270 18.40 11.12 -13.59
CA TYR A 270 18.04 12.38 -12.94
C TYR A 270 18.03 12.19 -11.42
N THR A 271 18.68 13.07 -10.70
CA THR A 271 18.81 13.05 -9.23
C THR A 271 18.23 14.28 -8.56
N GLN A 272 17.82 15.30 -9.35
CA GLN A 272 17.35 16.58 -8.83
C GLN A 272 16.08 16.50 -7.97
N PHE A 273 15.35 15.40 -8.07
CA PHE A 273 14.17 15.12 -7.25
C PHE A 273 14.45 14.13 -6.11
N GLY A 274 15.65 13.57 -6.07
CA GLY A 274 16.10 12.65 -5.01
C GLY A 274 16.57 13.38 -3.75
N LEU A 275 16.95 12.60 -2.76
CA LEU A 275 17.43 13.12 -1.47
C LEU A 275 18.94 13.40 -1.46
N ASP A 276 19.67 12.90 -2.46
CA ASP A 276 21.07 13.24 -2.71
C ASP A 276 21.38 13.29 -4.22
N PRO A 277 22.57 13.73 -4.63
CA PRO A 277 22.94 13.85 -6.05
C PRO A 277 23.41 12.53 -6.69
N SER A 278 23.41 11.42 -5.99
CA SER A 278 23.87 10.15 -6.50
C SER A 278 22.75 9.40 -7.24
N PRO A 279 23.02 8.85 -8.42
CA PRO A 279 22.09 7.99 -9.13
C PRO A 279 22.24 6.51 -8.78
N ALA A 280 23.20 6.16 -7.91
CA ALA A 280 23.53 4.78 -7.60
C ALA A 280 22.38 4.09 -6.84
N ASP A 281 22.36 2.77 -6.92
CA ASP A 281 21.40 1.91 -6.22
C ASP A 281 22.17 1.04 -5.23
N THR A 282 22.65 1.71 -4.16
CA THR A 282 23.69 1.12 -3.29
C THR A 282 23.15 0.33 -2.12
N ASN A 283 21.90 0.58 -1.72
CA ASN A 283 21.35 -0.03 -0.52
C ASN A 283 20.50 -1.28 -0.82
N THR A 284 19.53 -1.15 -1.71
CA THR A 284 18.55 -2.22 -1.93
C THR A 284 18.71 -2.94 -3.28
N GLY A 285 19.25 -2.27 -4.28
CA GLY A 285 19.26 -2.76 -5.66
C GLY A 285 17.86 -2.81 -6.29
N HIS A 286 16.85 -2.19 -5.65
CA HIS A 286 15.47 -2.31 -6.08
C HIS A 286 15.22 -1.63 -7.43
N GLY A 287 15.66 -0.40 -7.63
CA GLY A 287 15.49 0.32 -8.88
C GLY A 287 16.21 -0.37 -10.05
N THR A 288 17.41 -0.91 -9.80
CA THR A 288 18.14 -1.73 -10.77
C THR A 288 17.35 -2.99 -11.12
N HIS A 289 16.80 -3.69 -10.13
CA HIS A 289 15.97 -4.87 -10.35
C HIS A 289 14.72 -4.56 -11.16
N ILE A 290 14.04 -3.44 -10.87
CA ILE A 290 12.88 -2.97 -11.65
C ILE A 290 13.28 -2.65 -13.10
N ALA A 291 14.39 -1.94 -13.30
CA ALA A 291 14.91 -1.63 -14.64
C ALA A 291 15.20 -2.89 -15.46
N LEU A 292 15.79 -3.91 -14.85
CA LEU A 292 16.07 -5.19 -15.49
C LEU A 292 14.80 -5.99 -15.77
N THR A 293 13.85 -6.00 -14.88
CA THR A 293 12.53 -6.63 -15.08
C THR A 293 11.81 -6.03 -16.28
N VAL A 294 11.89 -4.72 -16.44
CA VAL A 294 11.24 -4.00 -17.55
C VAL A 294 12.04 -4.17 -18.84
N ALA A 295 13.34 -3.89 -18.81
CA ALA A 295 14.11 -3.70 -20.03
C ALA A 295 15.49 -4.42 -20.07
N GLY A 296 15.75 -5.38 -19.17
CA GLY A 296 16.95 -6.22 -19.24
C GLY A 296 17.00 -7.03 -20.53
N ASN A 297 18.13 -7.01 -21.25
CA ASN A 297 18.26 -7.76 -22.51
C ASN A 297 18.59 -9.24 -22.33
N GLY A 298 18.88 -9.67 -21.11
CA GLY A 298 19.15 -11.07 -20.77
C GLY A 298 20.53 -11.56 -21.24
N VAL A 299 21.50 -10.66 -21.43
CA VAL A 299 22.88 -11.04 -21.77
C VAL A 299 23.54 -11.78 -20.62
N SER A 300 23.28 -11.35 -19.39
CA SER A 300 23.80 -12.02 -18.19
C SER A 300 23.11 -13.36 -17.92
N ASP A 301 21.78 -13.37 -18.07
CA ASP A 301 20.95 -14.57 -17.93
C ASP A 301 19.71 -14.43 -18.82
N SER A 302 19.63 -15.29 -19.83
CA SER A 302 18.52 -15.27 -20.79
C SER A 302 17.17 -15.61 -20.18
N SER A 303 17.12 -16.30 -19.04
CA SER A 303 15.89 -16.62 -18.31
C SER A 303 15.34 -15.40 -17.54
N ALA A 304 16.19 -14.41 -17.26
CA ALA A 304 15.85 -13.15 -16.58
C ALA A 304 15.64 -11.99 -17.57
N LYS A 305 15.43 -12.27 -18.85
CA LYS A 305 15.17 -11.26 -19.87
C LYS A 305 13.91 -10.46 -19.53
N GLY A 306 14.02 -9.13 -19.59
CA GLY A 306 12.92 -8.21 -19.35
C GLY A 306 11.84 -8.20 -20.44
N ILE A 307 10.78 -7.47 -20.20
CA ILE A 307 9.58 -7.41 -21.06
C ILE A 307 9.85 -6.61 -22.35
N ALA A 308 10.60 -5.51 -22.25
CA ALA A 308 10.96 -4.62 -23.35
C ALA A 308 12.48 -4.50 -23.51
N PRO A 309 13.17 -5.59 -23.89
CA PRO A 309 14.64 -5.72 -23.79
C PRO A 309 15.43 -4.79 -24.70
N ASN A 310 14.78 -4.09 -25.63
CA ASN A 310 15.39 -3.12 -26.53
C ASN A 310 14.91 -1.68 -26.29
N ALA A 311 14.08 -1.44 -25.29
CA ALA A 311 13.67 -0.08 -24.90
C ALA A 311 14.83 0.72 -24.30
N ASN A 312 14.81 2.03 -24.51
CA ASN A 312 15.67 2.97 -23.82
C ASN A 312 15.12 3.26 -22.41
N ILE A 313 15.99 3.60 -21.47
CA ILE A 313 15.66 3.80 -20.08
C ILE A 313 16.06 5.20 -19.63
N VAL A 314 15.14 5.86 -18.92
CA VAL A 314 15.37 7.06 -18.13
C VAL A 314 15.08 6.74 -16.69
N VAL A 315 15.92 7.16 -15.76
CA VAL A 315 15.74 6.89 -14.33
C VAL A 315 15.74 8.17 -13.52
N TYR A 316 14.78 8.29 -12.61
CA TYR A 316 14.78 9.27 -11.52
C TYR A 316 15.14 8.53 -10.23
N ALA A 317 16.35 8.79 -9.73
CA ALA A 317 16.88 8.17 -8.51
C ALA A 317 16.43 8.94 -7.28
N LEU A 318 15.81 8.28 -6.33
CA LEU A 318 15.17 8.88 -5.15
C LEU A 318 15.75 8.39 -3.81
N GLU A 319 16.66 7.42 -3.82
CA GLU A 319 17.29 6.92 -2.60
C GLU A 319 18.37 7.89 -2.12
N HIS A 320 18.55 7.97 -0.80
CA HIS A 320 19.73 8.59 -0.19
C HIS A 320 20.77 7.50 0.12
N ASP A 321 21.85 7.46 -0.63
CA ASP A 321 22.87 6.38 -0.61
C ASP A 321 23.41 6.05 0.78
N ALA A 322 23.66 7.09 1.60
CA ALA A 322 24.27 6.88 2.91
C ALA A 322 23.31 6.32 3.96
N THR A 323 22.00 6.46 3.77
CA THR A 323 21.00 6.08 4.78
C THR A 323 19.97 5.07 4.30
N GLY A 324 19.89 4.81 3.00
CA GLY A 324 18.84 3.97 2.38
C GLY A 324 17.44 4.57 2.46
N VAL A 325 17.32 5.85 2.86
CA VAL A 325 16.01 6.51 2.92
C VAL A 325 15.53 6.76 1.50
N PHE A 326 14.33 6.28 1.21
CA PHE A 326 13.65 6.51 -0.05
C PHE A 326 12.70 7.72 0.11
N GLY A 327 12.82 8.69 -0.78
CA GLY A 327 12.00 9.89 -0.71
C GLY A 327 12.20 10.83 -1.88
N ARG A 328 11.28 11.78 -2.01
CA ARG A 328 11.21 12.71 -3.13
C ARG A 328 11.20 14.16 -2.65
N GLN A 329 11.92 15.01 -3.35
CA GLN A 329 11.83 16.46 -3.27
C GLN A 329 11.02 16.99 -4.47
N GLY A 330 10.14 17.96 -4.26
CA GLY A 330 9.29 18.51 -5.32
C GLY A 330 8.05 17.67 -5.65
N SER A 331 7.30 18.07 -6.68
CA SER A 331 6.07 17.42 -7.09
C SER A 331 6.29 16.34 -8.15
N ILE A 332 5.38 15.36 -8.24
CA ILE A 332 5.39 14.38 -9.34
C ILE A 332 5.20 15.08 -10.69
N TYR A 333 4.43 16.16 -10.71
CA TYR A 333 4.23 16.94 -11.93
C TYR A 333 5.54 17.52 -12.49
N ASP A 334 6.41 18.04 -11.60
CA ASP A 334 7.71 18.58 -12.02
C ASP A 334 8.61 17.48 -12.57
N MET A 335 8.56 16.27 -11.99
CA MET A 335 9.31 15.11 -12.50
C MET A 335 8.84 14.66 -13.89
N LEU A 336 7.53 14.76 -14.18
CA LEU A 336 6.97 14.34 -15.46
C LEU A 336 7.10 15.40 -16.56
N LYS A 337 7.46 16.64 -16.18
CA LYS A 337 7.59 17.76 -17.11
C LYS A 337 8.97 17.83 -17.75
N ASP A 338 9.99 17.31 -17.11
CA ASP A 338 11.38 17.26 -17.59
C ASP A 338 11.58 16.12 -18.59
#